data_6079b95f0b1d36cc2f471cbf45bd433f
#
_entry.id   6079b95f0b1d36cc2f471cbf45bd433f
#
_cell.length_a   1.000
_cell.length_b   1.000
_cell.length_c   1.000
_cell.angle_alpha   90.00
_cell.angle_beta   90.00
_cell.angle_gamma   90.00
#
_symmetry.space_group_name_H-M   'P 1'
#
loop_
_entity.id
_entity.type
_entity.pdbx_description
1 polymer ?
#
loop_
_entity_poly.entity_id
_entity_poly.type
_entity_poly.pdbx_seq_one_letter_code
_entity_poly.pdbx_strand_id
1 'polypeptide(L)'
;RVDPYFSANARTPITESFAVAGRLRTRTAKLWDPVISQQALGCTYFLGDHTAGWSTRLGLTLQQIRARHHTQQTNDARTPEVEAYRAQSGVEWVNEMNAQLDSSISYTGRFGMLGTFDALGVWTVRSENELRMNVWKSLGITWNFTVVHDVKQSLRTQIRQSLMVGIVQDI
;
A
#
# COMPACT_ATOMS: atom_id res chain seq x y z
N ARG A 1 -19.31 12.25 -10.17
CA ARG A 1 -20.04 12.05 -8.90
C ARG A 1 -19.04 12.13 -7.75
N VAL A 2 -19.42 12.83 -6.68
CA VAL A 2 -18.62 12.94 -5.45
C VAL A 2 -19.37 12.22 -4.35
N ASP A 3 -18.70 11.25 -3.72
CA ASP A 3 -19.26 10.46 -2.64
C ASP A 3 -18.38 10.54 -1.39
N PRO A 4 -18.92 10.66 -0.18
CA PRO A 4 -18.14 10.52 1.05
C PRO A 4 -17.66 9.06 1.19
N TYR A 5 -16.48 8.87 1.77
CA TYR A 5 -16.00 7.53 2.09
C TYR A 5 -15.47 7.48 3.52
N PHE A 6 -15.57 6.30 4.09
CA PHE A 6 -14.88 5.89 5.30
C PHE A 6 -14.17 4.56 5.02
N SER A 7 -12.93 4.44 5.43
CA SER A 7 -12.19 3.18 5.36
C SER A 7 -11.54 2.87 6.70
N ALA A 8 -11.51 1.60 7.05
CA ALA A 8 -10.77 1.10 8.20
C ALA A 8 -10.08 -0.19 7.80
N ASN A 9 -8.78 -0.28 8.08
CA ASN A 9 -8.01 -1.48 7.88
C ASN A 9 -7.10 -1.75 9.08
N ALA A 10 -6.79 -3.02 9.29
CA ALA A 10 -5.82 -3.44 10.28
C ALA A 10 -4.91 -4.49 9.65
N ARG A 11 -3.62 -4.41 9.97
CA ARG A 11 -2.62 -5.38 9.51
C ARG A 11 -1.69 -5.76 10.64
N THR A 12 -1.31 -7.01 10.65
CA THR A 12 -0.35 -7.58 11.61
C THR A 12 0.46 -8.67 10.91
N PRO A 13 1.72 -8.85 11.25
CA PRO A 13 2.50 -9.97 10.74
C PRO A 13 1.91 -11.30 11.25
N ILE A 14 1.85 -12.30 10.36
CA ILE A 14 1.42 -13.66 10.68
C ILE A 14 2.65 -14.52 11.01
N THR A 15 3.81 -14.18 10.44
CA THR A 15 5.07 -14.88 10.61
C THR A 15 6.13 -13.96 11.20
N GLU A 16 7.18 -14.55 11.75
CA GLU A 16 8.32 -13.79 12.24
C GLU A 16 9.07 -13.13 11.07
N SER A 17 9.38 -11.85 11.23
CA SER A 17 10.20 -11.09 10.29
C SER A 17 11.53 -10.71 10.93
N PHE A 18 12.58 -10.65 10.11
CA PHE A 18 13.92 -10.33 10.57
C PHE A 18 14.54 -9.27 9.67
N ALA A 19 15.18 -8.29 10.28
CA ALA A 19 16.10 -7.39 9.59
C ALA A 19 17.52 -7.98 9.68
N VAL A 20 18.23 -7.95 8.56
CA VAL A 20 19.62 -8.42 8.46
C VAL A 20 20.51 -7.23 8.18
N ALA A 21 21.41 -6.91 9.11
CA ALA A 21 22.41 -5.87 8.97
C ALA A 21 23.81 -6.53 9.13
N GLY A 22 24.45 -6.80 8.00
CA GLY A 22 25.71 -7.57 7.98
C GLY A 22 25.49 -9.01 8.49
N ARG A 23 26.15 -9.37 9.61
CA ARG A 23 26.01 -10.69 10.27
C ARG A 23 24.95 -10.70 11.38
N LEU A 24 24.40 -9.55 11.75
CA LEU A 24 23.37 -9.44 12.79
C LEU A 24 22.00 -9.65 12.19
N ARG A 25 21.26 -10.60 12.77
CA ARG A 25 19.86 -10.89 12.46
C ARG A 25 19.01 -10.47 13.65
N THR A 26 18.25 -9.38 13.48
CA THR A 26 17.36 -8.84 14.52
C THR A 26 15.92 -9.14 14.16
N ARG A 27 15.17 -9.76 15.08
CA ARG A 27 13.74 -9.97 14.90
C ARG A 27 13.01 -8.65 14.94
N THR A 28 12.22 -8.35 13.91
CA THR A 28 11.50 -7.09 13.76
C THR A 28 10.00 -7.23 13.92
N ALA A 29 9.48 -8.45 13.84
CA ALA A 29 8.05 -8.71 14.00
C ALA A 29 7.79 -10.17 14.42
N LYS A 30 6.65 -10.37 15.09
CA LYS A 30 6.10 -11.65 15.49
C LYS A 30 4.59 -11.63 15.25
N LEU A 31 3.92 -12.76 15.36
CA LEU A 31 2.45 -12.87 15.32
C LEU A 31 1.79 -11.83 16.25
N TRP A 32 0.93 -10.98 15.69
CA TRP A 32 0.23 -9.90 16.37
C TRP A 32 1.13 -8.78 16.98
N ASP A 33 2.39 -8.66 16.53
CA ASP A 33 3.31 -7.66 17.04
C ASP A 33 4.29 -7.19 15.95
N PRO A 34 4.18 -5.95 15.44
CA PRO A 34 3.22 -4.91 15.80
C PRO A 34 1.83 -5.09 15.15
N VAL A 35 0.80 -4.47 15.74
CA VAL A 35 -0.52 -4.27 15.12
C VAL A 35 -0.61 -2.84 14.61
N ILE A 36 -0.94 -2.70 13.33
CA ILE A 36 -1.11 -1.42 12.66
C ILE A 36 -2.56 -1.31 12.23
N SER A 37 -3.27 -0.29 12.71
CA SER A 37 -4.61 0.08 12.25
C SER A 37 -4.58 1.43 11.56
N GLN A 38 -5.36 1.57 10.51
CA GLN A 38 -5.49 2.81 9.77
C GLN A 38 -6.96 3.06 9.48
N GLN A 39 -7.42 4.26 9.80
CA GLN A 39 -8.75 4.75 9.48
C GLN A 39 -8.60 5.97 8.58
N ALA A 40 -9.48 6.11 7.59
CA ALA A 40 -9.52 7.30 6.77
C ALA A 40 -10.96 7.73 6.49
N LEU A 41 -11.17 9.04 6.44
CA LEU A 41 -12.43 9.70 6.13
C LEU A 41 -12.19 10.81 5.11
N GLY A 42 -13.02 10.86 4.08
CA GLY A 42 -12.85 11.87 3.04
C GLY A 42 -13.90 11.80 1.94
N CYS A 43 -13.54 12.26 0.76
CA CYS A 43 -14.38 12.25 -0.42
C CYS A 43 -13.72 11.50 -1.56
N THR A 44 -14.51 10.76 -2.33
CA THR A 44 -14.12 10.11 -3.56
C THR A 44 -14.83 10.76 -4.72
N TYR A 45 -14.11 11.06 -5.78
CA TYR A 45 -14.65 11.50 -7.07
C TYR A 45 -14.50 10.39 -8.10
N PHE A 46 -15.60 10.06 -8.77
CA PHE A 46 -15.64 9.05 -9.82
C PHE A 46 -15.85 9.70 -11.19
N LEU A 47 -15.05 9.25 -12.15
CA LEU A 47 -15.16 9.62 -13.56
C LEU A 47 -15.02 8.36 -14.41
N GLY A 48 -15.85 8.24 -15.44
CA GLY A 48 -15.78 7.10 -16.37
C GLY A 48 -17.03 6.25 -16.35
N ASP A 49 -16.95 5.14 -17.06
CA ASP A 49 -17.99 4.15 -17.25
C ASP A 49 -17.48 2.72 -16.93
N HIS A 50 -18.21 1.70 -17.41
CA HIS A 50 -17.85 0.30 -17.21
C HIS A 50 -16.61 -0.14 -18.00
N THR A 51 -16.22 0.61 -19.04
CA THR A 51 -15.10 0.29 -19.93
C THR A 51 -13.81 0.94 -19.47
N ALA A 52 -13.91 2.19 -18.99
CA ALA A 52 -12.78 2.93 -18.43
C ALA A 52 -13.26 3.77 -17.25
N GLY A 53 -12.77 3.43 -16.08
CA GLY A 53 -13.10 4.12 -14.82
C GLY A 53 -11.86 4.71 -14.17
N TRP A 54 -12.00 5.91 -13.66
CA TRP A 54 -11.01 6.56 -12.82
C TRP A 54 -11.67 7.08 -11.55
N SER A 55 -11.07 6.80 -10.43
CA SER A 55 -11.49 7.38 -9.17
C SER A 55 -10.32 8.04 -8.48
N THR A 56 -10.57 9.17 -7.86
CA THR A 56 -9.63 9.84 -6.98
C THR A 56 -10.29 10.06 -5.63
N ARG A 57 -9.57 9.77 -4.57
CA ARG A 57 -10.05 10.05 -3.22
C ARG A 57 -9.01 10.83 -2.44
N LEU A 58 -9.49 11.79 -1.69
CA LEU A 58 -8.70 12.62 -0.78
C LEU A 58 -9.34 12.55 0.60
N GLY A 59 -8.55 12.27 1.62
CA GLY A 59 -9.07 12.14 2.97
C GLY A 59 -8.04 12.41 4.06
N LEU A 60 -8.59 12.58 5.26
CA LEU A 60 -7.82 12.59 6.49
C LEU A 60 -7.65 11.16 6.96
N THR A 61 -6.46 10.82 7.42
CA THR A 61 -6.12 9.48 7.90
C THR A 61 -5.58 9.54 9.32
N LEU A 62 -5.91 8.52 10.09
CA LEU A 62 -5.36 8.23 11.40
C LEU A 62 -4.72 6.84 11.35
N GLN A 63 -3.42 6.76 11.57
CA GLN A 63 -2.70 5.51 11.70
C GLN A 63 -2.31 5.31 13.16
N GLN A 64 -2.58 4.12 13.69
CA GLN A 64 -2.22 3.71 15.04
C GLN A 64 -1.36 2.45 14.95
N ILE A 65 -0.21 2.50 15.60
CA ILE A 65 0.74 1.37 15.67
C ILE A 65 0.84 0.98 17.14
N ARG A 66 0.60 -0.28 17.43
CA ARG A 66 0.76 -0.84 18.77
C ARG A 66 1.75 -2.00 18.71
N ALA A 67 2.83 -1.87 19.44
CA ALA A 67 3.86 -2.89 19.58
C ALA A 67 4.00 -3.30 21.05
N ARG A 68 4.30 -4.58 21.28
CA ARG A 68 4.58 -5.10 22.63
C ARG A 68 6.09 -5.30 22.85
N HIS A 69 6.76 -5.92 21.89
CA HIS A 69 8.17 -6.27 21.97
C HIS A 69 8.98 -5.71 20.80
N HIS A 70 8.33 -5.49 19.65
CA HIS A 70 8.98 -5.03 18.43
C HIS A 70 8.68 -3.56 18.17
N THR A 71 9.23 -2.69 19.03
CA THR A 71 8.95 -1.24 19.09
C THR A 71 9.69 -0.41 18.05
N GLN A 72 10.37 -1.00 17.08
CA GLN A 72 11.13 -0.28 16.05
C GLN A 72 10.30 0.74 15.25
N GLN A 73 9.00 0.50 15.11
CA GLN A 73 8.09 1.39 14.39
C GLN A 73 7.36 2.38 15.30
N THR A 74 7.36 2.14 16.60
CA THR A 74 6.69 2.98 17.59
C THR A 74 7.66 3.90 18.31
N ASN A 75 8.89 3.44 18.55
CA ASN A 75 9.90 4.13 19.32
C ASN A 75 10.38 5.41 18.63
N ASP A 76 10.35 6.53 19.32
CA ASP A 76 11.01 7.77 18.88
C ASP A 76 12.41 7.82 19.51
N ALA A 77 13.44 7.89 18.67
CA ALA A 77 14.83 8.00 19.12
C ALA A 77 15.15 9.30 19.90
N ARG A 78 14.21 10.25 19.91
CA ARG A 78 14.35 11.53 20.61
C ARG A 78 13.90 11.44 22.07
N THR A 79 13.15 10.40 22.44
CA THR A 79 12.67 10.17 23.80
C THR A 79 13.52 9.09 24.49
N PRO A 80 13.82 9.22 25.79
CA PRO A 80 14.56 8.19 26.53
C PRO A 80 13.73 6.93 26.82
N GLU A 81 12.41 6.99 26.64
CA GLU A 81 11.49 5.91 26.92
C GLU A 81 11.16 5.11 25.65
N VAL A 82 10.99 3.79 25.79
CA VAL A 82 10.59 2.93 24.69
C VAL A 82 9.08 2.98 24.50
N GLU A 83 8.64 3.57 23.42
CA GLU A 83 7.21 3.76 23.13
C GLU A 83 6.60 2.50 22.52
N ALA A 84 5.59 1.97 23.19
CA ALA A 84 4.82 0.81 22.72
C ALA A 84 3.62 1.18 21.81
N TYR A 85 3.29 2.46 21.74
CA TYR A 85 2.16 3.00 20.98
C TYR A 85 2.56 4.26 20.24
N ARG A 86 2.12 4.37 18.99
CA ARG A 86 2.27 5.57 18.18
C ARG A 86 1.00 5.83 17.40
N ALA A 87 0.46 7.04 17.50
CA ALA A 87 -0.64 7.52 16.67
C ALA A 87 -0.12 8.63 15.76
N GLN A 88 -0.48 8.58 14.49
CA GLN A 88 -0.12 9.58 13.50
C GLN A 88 -1.35 9.94 12.68
N SER A 89 -1.64 11.22 12.56
CA SER A 89 -2.64 11.74 11.65
C SER A 89 -2.01 12.33 10.40
N GLY A 90 -2.76 12.35 9.31
CA GLY A 90 -2.22 12.82 8.05
C GLY A 90 -3.29 12.96 6.97
N VAL A 91 -2.82 13.14 5.75
CA VAL A 91 -3.63 13.21 4.53
C VAL A 91 -3.28 12.03 3.64
N GLU A 92 -4.30 11.38 3.10
CA GLU A 92 -4.12 10.41 2.02
C GLU A 92 -4.73 10.92 0.72
N TRP A 93 -4.05 10.64 -0.37
CA TRP A 93 -4.54 10.81 -1.72
C TRP A 93 -4.35 9.51 -2.49
N VAL A 94 -5.43 8.96 -3.02
CA VAL A 94 -5.41 7.70 -3.76
C VAL A 94 -6.12 7.88 -5.08
N ASN A 95 -5.48 7.42 -6.15
CA ASN A 95 -6.06 7.33 -7.49
C ASN A 95 -6.14 5.85 -7.87
N GLU A 96 -7.27 5.45 -8.41
CA GLU A 96 -7.48 4.12 -8.96
C GLU A 96 -8.00 4.27 -10.39
N MET A 97 -7.45 3.49 -11.29
CA MET A 97 -7.79 3.48 -12.70
C MET A 97 -7.99 2.04 -13.16
N ASN A 98 -9.06 1.81 -13.87
CA ASN A 98 -9.30 0.58 -14.60
C ASN A 98 -9.67 0.92 -16.03
N ALA A 99 -9.11 0.22 -16.99
CA ALA A 99 -9.40 0.43 -18.40
C ALA A 99 -9.35 -0.89 -19.15
N GLN A 100 -10.41 -1.18 -19.91
CA GLN A 100 -10.42 -2.21 -20.90
C GLN A 100 -9.92 -1.59 -22.21
N LEU A 101 -8.62 -1.82 -22.53
CA LEU A 101 -7.97 -1.22 -23.69
C LEU A 101 -8.41 -1.91 -24.98
N ASP A 102 -8.68 -3.21 -24.92
CA ASP A 102 -9.22 -4.02 -25.99
C ASP A 102 -9.94 -5.23 -25.37
N SER A 103 -10.65 -6.00 -26.16
CA SER A 103 -11.34 -7.24 -25.74
C SER A 103 -10.42 -8.24 -25.01
N SER A 104 -9.12 -8.18 -25.32
CA SER A 104 -8.09 -9.05 -24.74
C SER A 104 -7.12 -8.36 -23.80
N ILE A 105 -7.19 -7.02 -23.63
CA ILE A 105 -6.21 -6.25 -22.85
C ILE A 105 -6.91 -5.40 -21.81
N SER A 106 -6.60 -5.62 -20.55
CA SER A 106 -7.08 -4.79 -19.44
C SER A 106 -5.92 -4.21 -18.62
N TYR A 107 -6.10 -3.00 -18.15
CA TYR A 107 -5.17 -2.30 -17.28
C TYR A 107 -5.85 -1.92 -15.98
N THR A 108 -5.17 -2.14 -14.86
CA THR A 108 -5.56 -1.66 -13.54
C THR A 108 -4.37 -0.95 -12.90
N GLY A 109 -4.58 0.28 -12.47
CA GLY A 109 -3.57 1.10 -11.82
C GLY A 109 -4.08 1.64 -10.49
N ARG A 110 -3.21 1.66 -9.50
CA ARG A 110 -3.45 2.32 -8.22
C ARG A 110 -2.23 3.13 -7.83
N PHE A 111 -2.44 4.39 -7.53
CA PHE A 111 -1.44 5.31 -7.03
C PHE A 111 -1.91 5.88 -5.70
N GLY A 112 -1.11 5.78 -4.66
CA GLY A 112 -1.41 6.29 -3.33
C GLY A 112 -0.28 7.14 -2.78
N MET A 113 -0.63 8.23 -2.15
CA MET A 113 0.26 9.09 -1.37
C MET A 113 -0.29 9.23 0.04
N LEU A 114 0.58 9.14 1.03
CA LEU A 114 0.28 9.35 2.44
C LEU A 114 1.30 10.32 3.03
N GLY A 115 0.84 11.45 3.49
CA GLY A 115 1.64 12.42 4.25
C GLY A 115 1.16 12.49 5.69
N THR A 116 2.07 12.45 6.66
CA THR A 116 1.73 12.61 8.08
C THR A 116 1.96 14.04 8.53
N PHE A 117 1.11 14.57 9.41
CA PHE A 117 1.23 15.94 9.91
C PHE A 117 2.47 16.15 10.77
N ASP A 118 2.97 15.08 11.40
CA ASP A 118 4.20 15.14 12.22
C ASP A 118 5.46 15.35 11.36
N ALA A 119 5.38 15.08 10.05
CA ALA A 119 6.49 15.20 9.11
C ALA A 119 5.96 15.58 7.71
N LEU A 120 5.46 16.81 7.56
CA LEU A 120 4.82 17.30 6.31
C LEU A 120 5.71 17.23 5.06
N GLY A 121 7.02 17.11 5.22
CA GLY A 121 7.96 16.92 4.11
C GLY A 121 8.21 15.47 3.71
N VAL A 122 7.64 14.50 4.44
CA VAL A 122 7.90 13.07 4.23
C VAL A 122 6.63 12.37 3.76
N TRP A 123 6.65 11.96 2.50
CA TRP A 123 5.52 11.27 1.87
C TRP A 123 5.86 9.81 1.65
N THR A 124 4.91 8.94 1.95
CA THR A 124 4.92 7.56 1.49
C THR A 124 4.16 7.51 0.18
N VAL A 125 4.82 7.04 -0.88
CA VAL A 125 4.23 6.91 -2.22
C VAL A 125 4.22 5.45 -2.60
N ARG A 126 3.08 4.96 -3.10
CA ARG A 126 2.92 3.61 -3.59
C ARG A 126 2.17 3.62 -4.91
N SER A 127 2.75 3.01 -5.93
CA SER A 127 2.11 2.79 -7.22
C SER A 127 2.09 1.30 -7.53
N GLU A 128 0.93 0.79 -7.86
CA GLU A 128 0.70 -0.61 -8.24
C GLU A 128 -0.01 -0.60 -9.58
N ASN A 129 0.55 -1.30 -10.55
CA ASN A 129 0.01 -1.37 -11.91
C ASN A 129 -0.03 -2.81 -12.35
N GLU A 130 -1.11 -3.21 -12.96
CA GLU A 130 -1.31 -4.52 -13.55
C GLU A 130 -1.78 -4.35 -15.00
N LEU A 131 -1.09 -4.98 -15.92
CA LEU A 131 -1.50 -5.14 -17.30
C LEU A 131 -1.75 -6.62 -17.55
N ARG A 132 -2.99 -6.95 -17.90
CA ARG A 132 -3.41 -8.30 -18.24
C ARG A 132 -3.72 -8.38 -19.72
N MET A 133 -3.18 -9.40 -20.38
CA MET A 133 -3.35 -9.64 -21.79
C MET A 133 -3.75 -11.11 -22.02
N ASN A 134 -4.86 -11.35 -22.68
CA ASN A 134 -5.26 -12.66 -23.17
C ASN A 134 -4.72 -12.83 -24.59
N VAL A 135 -3.62 -13.58 -24.75
CA VAL A 135 -2.92 -13.74 -26.03
C VAL A 135 -3.59 -14.79 -26.89
N TRP A 136 -4.20 -15.79 -26.27
CA TRP A 136 -4.98 -16.84 -26.92
C TRP A 136 -6.16 -17.23 -26.04
N LYS A 137 -7.13 -18.01 -26.57
CA LYS A 137 -8.32 -18.47 -25.82
C LYS A 137 -7.99 -19.07 -24.45
N SER A 138 -6.79 -19.68 -24.32
CA SER A 138 -6.36 -20.33 -23.08
C SER A 138 -5.05 -19.77 -22.52
N LEU A 139 -4.46 -18.73 -23.08
CA LEU A 139 -3.17 -18.19 -22.63
C LEU A 139 -3.30 -16.74 -22.22
N GLY A 140 -3.05 -16.48 -20.93
CA GLY A 140 -3.01 -15.14 -20.36
C GLY A 140 -1.60 -14.76 -19.90
N ILE A 141 -1.27 -13.50 -20.09
CA ILE A 141 -0.05 -12.86 -19.59
C ILE A 141 -0.47 -11.75 -18.63
N THR A 142 0.09 -11.72 -17.44
CA THR A 142 -0.12 -10.64 -16.47
C THR A 142 1.22 -10.03 -16.10
N TRP A 143 1.36 -8.74 -16.32
CA TRP A 143 2.54 -7.98 -15.92
C TRP A 143 2.16 -7.05 -14.76
N ASN A 144 2.84 -7.21 -13.63
CA ASN A 144 2.67 -6.37 -12.45
C ASN A 144 3.91 -5.51 -12.25
N PHE A 145 3.69 -4.25 -11.96
CA PHE A 145 4.71 -3.27 -11.67
C PHE A 145 4.34 -2.48 -10.41
N THR A 146 5.18 -2.55 -9.38
CA THR A 146 4.97 -1.87 -8.10
C THR A 146 6.16 -0.97 -7.79
N VAL A 147 5.87 0.27 -7.44
CA VAL A 147 6.85 1.24 -6.94
C VAL A 147 6.45 1.64 -5.53
N VAL A 148 7.39 1.59 -4.60
CA VAL A 148 7.20 2.04 -3.22
C VAL A 148 8.33 2.99 -2.85
N HIS A 149 7.98 4.18 -2.41
CA HIS A 149 8.88 5.14 -1.81
C HIS A 149 8.39 5.45 -0.39
N ASP A 150 9.08 4.93 0.60
CA ASP A 150 8.79 5.15 2.02
C ASP A 150 10.09 5.43 2.75
N VAL A 151 10.35 6.70 3.00
CA VAL A 151 11.59 7.16 3.65
C VAL A 151 11.75 6.58 5.06
N LYS A 152 10.64 6.21 5.72
CA LYS A 152 10.66 5.59 7.05
C LYS A 152 11.18 4.15 7.01
N GLN A 153 11.04 3.46 5.86
CA GLN A 153 11.51 2.08 5.68
C GLN A 153 12.84 2.04 4.93
N SER A 154 13.00 2.88 3.93
CA SER A 154 14.21 2.93 3.10
C SER A 154 14.34 4.29 2.42
N LEU A 155 15.55 4.85 2.42
CA LEU A 155 15.87 6.07 1.67
C LEU A 155 15.84 5.86 0.14
N ARG A 156 15.78 4.60 -0.32
CA ARG A 156 15.73 4.26 -1.74
C ARG A 156 14.34 3.85 -2.15
N THR A 157 13.92 4.32 -3.31
CA THR A 157 12.70 3.84 -3.97
C THR A 157 12.84 2.36 -4.30
N GLN A 158 11.86 1.57 -3.89
CA GLN A 158 11.81 0.14 -4.16
C GLN A 158 10.95 -0.10 -5.39
N ILE A 159 11.48 -0.84 -6.36
CA ILE A 159 10.77 -1.23 -7.57
C ILE A 159 10.68 -2.75 -7.60
N ARG A 160 9.48 -3.26 -7.80
CA ARG A 160 9.20 -4.67 -7.98
C ARG A 160 8.41 -4.87 -9.27
N GLN A 161 8.83 -5.83 -10.06
CA GLN A 161 8.09 -6.24 -11.26
C GLN A 161 7.96 -7.75 -11.29
N SER A 162 6.86 -8.24 -11.82
CA SER A 162 6.65 -9.65 -12.07
C SER A 162 5.88 -9.85 -13.37
N LEU A 163 6.28 -10.86 -14.14
CA LEU A 163 5.58 -11.31 -15.32
C LEU A 163 5.08 -12.74 -15.03
N MET A 164 3.79 -12.95 -15.19
CA MET A 164 3.14 -14.24 -15.02
C MET A 164 2.54 -14.68 -16.35
N VAL A 165 2.73 -15.93 -16.69
CA VAL A 165 2.09 -16.59 -17.82
C VAL A 165 1.22 -17.70 -17.26
N GLY A 166 -0.04 -17.72 -17.60
CA GLY A 166 -1.02 -18.66 -17.07
C GLY A 166 -1.95 -19.21 -18.15
N ILE A 167 -2.51 -20.38 -17.88
CA ILE A 167 -3.57 -20.97 -18.70
C ILE A 167 -4.90 -20.52 -18.10
N VAL A 168 -5.74 -19.90 -18.94
CA VAL A 168 -7.12 -19.52 -18.61
C VAL A 168 -8.03 -20.53 -19.26
N GLN A 169 -8.85 -21.21 -18.49
CA GLN A 169 -9.87 -22.11 -18.98
C GLN A 169 -11.23 -21.54 -18.62
N ASP A 170 -12.01 -21.15 -19.62
CA ASP A 170 -13.42 -20.81 -19.44
C ASP A 170 -14.19 -22.10 -19.18
N ILE A 171 -14.85 -22.19 -18.04
CA ILE A 171 -15.68 -23.32 -17.62
C ILE A 171 -17.13 -22.95 -17.88
#